data_02f919967da05037e240e3a2f07102af
#
_entry.id   02f919967da05037e240e3a2f07102af
#
_cell.length_a   1.000
_cell.length_b   1.000
_cell.length_c   1.000
_cell.angle_alpha   90.00
_cell.angle_beta   90.00
_cell.angle_gamma   90.00
#
_symmetry.space_group_name_H-M   'P 1'
#
loop_
_entity.id
_entity.type
_entity.pdbx_description
1 polymer ?
#
loop_
_entity_poly.entity_id
_entity_poly.type
_entity_poly.pdbx_seq_one_letter_code
_entity_poly.pdbx_strand_id
1 'polypeptide(L)'
;MLTGRPAGEMPGSAGDLLPELLQLHERVRQAMQGVVQAMWPSISVPEGLEELTKKLEGVRRRFRLWKISACRQGAREAWAMVKTRYTKADPNHMAEVGPMGPDGKEIPVSLVYGQVELAAKYSQQDCKLDRLLDGIEEEYTESD
;
A
#
# COMPACT_ATOMS: atom_id res chain seq x y z
N MET A 1 -12.57 -23.18 -36.94
CA MET A 1 -12.87 -24.58 -37.16
C MET A 1 -12.09 -25.46 -36.20
N LEU A 2 -12.67 -26.49 -35.77
CA LEU A 2 -12.02 -27.40 -34.84
C LEU A 2 -10.91 -28.24 -35.44
N THR A 3 -10.44 -27.91 -36.58
CA THR A 3 -9.28 -28.59 -37.17
C THR A 3 -9.49 -30.09 -37.40
N GLY A 4 -10.72 -30.56 -37.43
CA GLY A 4 -11.01 -31.96 -37.64
C GLY A 4 -10.56 -32.89 -36.52
N ARG A 5 -10.20 -32.35 -35.38
CA ARG A 5 -9.70 -33.14 -34.28
C ARG A 5 -10.86 -33.78 -33.51
N PRO A 6 -10.87 -35.09 -33.33
CA PRO A 6 -11.87 -35.71 -32.50
C PRO A 6 -11.79 -35.22 -31.06
N ALA A 7 -12.92 -35.30 -30.36
CA ALA A 7 -12.98 -34.81 -28.98
C ALA A 7 -11.94 -35.46 -28.06
N GLY A 8 -11.63 -36.74 -28.29
CA GLY A 8 -10.63 -37.47 -27.51
C GLY A 8 -9.21 -37.10 -27.80
N GLU A 9 -8.96 -36.36 -28.89
CA GLU A 9 -7.64 -35.93 -29.29
C GLU A 9 -7.42 -34.43 -29.07
N MET A 10 -8.38 -33.74 -28.49
CA MET A 10 -8.20 -32.31 -28.21
C MET A 10 -6.99 -32.07 -27.31
N PRO A 11 -6.13 -31.10 -27.68
CA PRO A 11 -5.08 -30.70 -26.77
C PRO A 11 -5.75 -30.28 -25.49
N GLY A 12 -5.20 -30.74 -24.41
CA GLY A 12 -5.82 -30.42 -23.17
C GLY A 12 -6.81 -31.43 -22.70
N SER A 13 -6.70 -32.68 -23.11
CA SER A 13 -7.30 -33.72 -22.33
C SER A 13 -6.88 -33.55 -20.87
N ALA A 14 -7.72 -33.93 -19.92
CA ALA A 14 -7.48 -33.73 -18.51
C ALA A 14 -6.08 -34.20 -18.07
N GLY A 15 -5.57 -35.30 -18.66
CA GLY A 15 -4.26 -35.83 -18.37
C GLY A 15 -3.09 -34.93 -18.81
N ASP A 16 -3.27 -34.21 -19.94
CA ASP A 16 -2.20 -33.34 -20.49
C ASP A 16 -2.22 -31.94 -19.87
N LEU A 17 -3.41 -31.43 -19.54
CA LEU A 17 -3.56 -30.08 -18.97
C LEU A 17 -3.39 -30.05 -17.46
N LEU A 18 -3.61 -31.15 -16.78
CA LEU A 18 -3.61 -31.15 -15.32
C LEU A 18 -2.30 -30.66 -14.70
N PRO A 19 -1.10 -31.07 -15.19
CA PRO A 19 0.15 -30.55 -14.65
C PRO A 19 0.28 -29.03 -14.81
N GLU A 20 -0.13 -28.49 -15.96
CA GLU A 20 -0.09 -27.04 -16.22
C GLU A 20 -1.06 -26.29 -15.33
N LEU A 21 -2.26 -26.82 -15.12
CA LEU A 21 -3.25 -26.23 -14.21
C LEU A 21 -2.78 -26.25 -12.78
N LEU A 22 -2.13 -27.31 -12.34
CA LEU A 22 -1.56 -27.39 -11.00
C LEU A 22 -0.43 -26.40 -10.81
N GLN A 23 0.42 -26.22 -11.81
CA GLN A 23 1.48 -25.22 -11.77
C GLN A 23 0.92 -23.80 -11.71
N LEU A 24 -0.10 -23.52 -12.52
CA LEU A 24 -0.76 -22.21 -12.50
C LEU A 24 -1.43 -21.96 -11.16
N HIS A 25 -2.13 -22.95 -10.63
CA HIS A 25 -2.77 -22.88 -9.32
C HIS A 25 -1.74 -22.50 -8.23
N GLU A 26 -0.61 -23.19 -8.22
CA GLU A 26 0.45 -22.93 -7.24
C GLU A 26 1.06 -21.53 -7.41
N ARG A 27 1.30 -21.10 -8.64
CA ARG A 27 1.81 -19.74 -8.91
C ARG A 27 0.83 -18.68 -8.46
N VAL A 28 -0.45 -18.85 -8.73
CA VAL A 28 -1.50 -17.93 -8.28
C VAL A 28 -1.55 -17.89 -6.76
N ARG A 29 -1.54 -19.05 -6.13
CA ARG A 29 -1.56 -19.14 -4.67
C ARG A 29 -0.38 -18.39 -4.05
N GLN A 30 0.83 -18.61 -4.57
CA GLN A 30 2.04 -17.91 -4.08
C GLN A 30 1.96 -16.40 -4.31
N ALA A 31 1.46 -15.97 -5.46
CA ALA A 31 1.28 -14.54 -5.75
C ALA A 31 0.28 -13.90 -4.77
N MET A 32 -0.83 -14.58 -4.51
CA MET A 32 -1.82 -14.12 -3.54
C MET A 32 -1.24 -14.04 -2.12
N GLN A 33 -0.47 -15.03 -1.72
CA GLN A 33 0.23 -15.01 -0.42
C GLN A 33 1.18 -13.83 -0.33
N GLY A 34 1.92 -13.52 -1.39
CA GLY A 34 2.82 -12.37 -1.44
C GLY A 34 2.09 -11.05 -1.25
N VAL A 35 0.95 -10.87 -1.90
CA VAL A 35 0.13 -9.66 -1.74
C VAL A 35 -0.42 -9.56 -0.31
N VAL A 36 -0.96 -10.64 0.22
CA VAL A 36 -1.50 -10.66 1.59
C VAL A 36 -0.42 -10.34 2.60
N GLN A 37 0.76 -10.92 2.46
CA GLN A 37 1.87 -10.65 3.36
C GLN A 37 2.30 -9.19 3.31
N ALA A 38 2.36 -8.60 2.11
CA ALA A 38 2.75 -7.22 1.94
C ALA A 38 1.72 -6.24 2.52
N MET A 39 0.42 -6.53 2.33
CA MET A 39 -0.65 -5.64 2.76
C MET A 39 -1.08 -5.83 4.21
N TRP A 40 -0.83 -6.99 4.78
CA TRP A 40 -1.14 -7.32 6.19
C TRP A 40 0.07 -7.97 6.84
N PRO A 41 1.15 -7.20 7.07
CA PRO A 41 2.40 -7.80 7.56
C PRO A 41 2.31 -8.39 8.96
N SER A 42 1.30 -8.00 9.75
CA SER A 42 1.13 -8.45 11.14
C SER A 42 0.37 -9.76 11.28
N ILE A 43 -0.18 -10.30 10.19
CA ILE A 43 -0.97 -11.53 10.26
C ILE A 43 -0.19 -12.74 9.75
N SER A 44 -0.67 -13.92 10.16
CA SER A 44 -0.23 -15.18 9.58
C SER A 44 -0.87 -15.36 8.21
N VAL A 45 -0.06 -15.59 7.17
CA VAL A 45 -0.56 -15.69 5.80
C VAL A 45 -1.30 -17.00 5.62
N PRO A 46 -2.56 -16.98 5.15
CA PRO A 46 -3.30 -18.21 4.86
C PRO A 46 -2.64 -19.03 3.75
N GLU A 47 -2.75 -20.35 3.84
CA GLU A 47 -2.27 -21.26 2.79
C GLU A 47 -3.36 -21.62 1.79
N GLY A 48 -4.61 -21.63 2.24
CA GLY A 48 -5.76 -22.02 1.43
C GLY A 48 -6.20 -20.94 0.45
N LEU A 49 -6.55 -21.34 -0.77
CA LEU A 49 -6.97 -20.42 -1.83
C LEU A 49 -8.23 -19.66 -1.44
N GLU A 50 -9.18 -20.32 -0.78
CA GLU A 50 -10.43 -19.68 -0.36
C GLU A 50 -10.19 -18.57 0.66
N GLU A 51 -9.37 -18.81 1.64
CA GLU A 51 -9.04 -17.82 2.69
C GLU A 51 -8.24 -16.66 2.13
N LEU A 52 -7.29 -16.95 1.22
CA LEU A 52 -6.56 -15.91 0.50
C LEU A 52 -7.51 -15.04 -0.32
N THR A 53 -8.46 -15.65 -1.02
CA THR A 53 -9.45 -14.93 -1.82
C THR A 53 -10.30 -14.01 -0.94
N LYS A 54 -10.78 -14.50 0.18
CA LYS A 54 -11.53 -13.68 1.14
C LYS A 54 -10.74 -12.48 1.61
N LYS A 55 -9.47 -12.68 1.92
CA LYS A 55 -8.60 -11.60 2.35
C LYS A 55 -8.41 -10.56 1.25
N LEU A 56 -8.20 -11.01 0.02
CA LEU A 56 -7.98 -10.14 -1.13
C LEU A 56 -9.23 -9.38 -1.57
N GLU A 57 -10.42 -9.84 -1.22
CA GLU A 57 -11.65 -9.08 -1.46
C GLU A 57 -11.62 -7.71 -0.76
N GLY A 58 -10.90 -7.58 0.34
CA GLY A 58 -10.70 -6.32 1.06
C GLY A 58 -9.47 -5.54 0.66
N VAL A 59 -8.72 -5.96 -0.38
CA VAL A 59 -7.43 -5.36 -0.70
C VAL A 59 -7.53 -3.90 -1.17
N ARG A 60 -8.62 -3.53 -1.85
CA ARG A 60 -8.81 -2.14 -2.31
C ARG A 60 -8.88 -1.16 -1.15
N ARG A 61 -9.66 -1.53 -0.14
CA ARG A 61 -9.79 -0.73 1.08
C ARG A 61 -8.44 -0.66 1.80
N ARG A 62 -7.80 -1.80 1.99
CA ARG A 62 -6.49 -1.89 2.64
C ARG A 62 -5.44 -1.06 1.91
N PHE A 63 -5.45 -1.05 0.59
CA PHE A 63 -4.53 -0.23 -0.20
C PHE A 63 -4.75 1.27 -0.02
N ARG A 64 -6.01 1.72 0.08
CA ARG A 64 -6.32 3.11 0.41
C ARG A 64 -5.76 3.50 1.77
N LEU A 65 -5.95 2.65 2.76
CA LEU A 65 -5.42 2.86 4.11
C LEU A 65 -3.89 2.87 4.12
N TRP A 66 -3.28 2.02 3.31
CA TRP A 66 -1.83 2.00 3.14
C TRP A 66 -1.32 3.34 2.60
N LYS A 67 -1.99 3.92 1.61
CA LYS A 67 -1.63 5.25 1.09
C LYS A 67 -1.73 6.33 2.16
N ILE A 68 -2.81 6.32 2.94
CA ILE A 68 -3.00 7.27 4.03
C ILE A 68 -1.88 7.11 5.07
N SER A 69 -1.55 5.88 5.43
CA SER A 69 -0.48 5.61 6.40
C SER A 69 0.89 6.06 5.90
N ALA A 70 1.17 5.86 4.63
CA ALA A 70 2.42 6.30 4.01
C ALA A 70 2.54 7.83 4.06
N CYS A 71 1.47 8.54 3.69
CA CYS A 71 1.44 9.99 3.76
C CYS A 71 1.59 10.50 5.20
N ARG A 72 0.86 9.91 6.14
CA ARG A 72 0.92 10.29 7.56
C ARG A 72 2.30 10.04 8.14
N GLN A 73 2.90 8.90 7.83
CA GLN A 73 4.23 8.58 8.35
C GLN A 73 5.30 9.53 7.79
N GLY A 74 5.26 9.81 6.48
CA GLY A 74 6.18 10.77 5.88
C GLY A 74 6.04 12.16 6.48
N ALA A 75 4.81 12.63 6.66
CA ALA A 75 4.53 13.92 7.29
C ALA A 75 5.00 13.94 8.76
N ARG A 76 4.73 12.85 9.49
CA ARG A 76 5.16 12.73 10.90
C ARG A 76 6.67 12.84 11.02
N GLU A 77 7.42 12.12 10.19
CA GLU A 77 8.89 12.19 10.21
C GLU A 77 9.40 13.62 9.91
N ALA A 78 8.84 14.25 8.89
CA ALA A 78 9.23 15.60 8.50
C ALA A 78 8.92 16.61 9.62
N TRP A 79 7.72 16.59 10.18
CA TRP A 79 7.32 17.49 11.27
C TRP A 79 8.09 17.21 12.55
N ALA A 80 8.38 15.95 12.85
CA ALA A 80 9.19 15.60 14.01
C ALA A 80 10.60 16.17 13.89
N MET A 81 11.20 16.09 12.70
CA MET A 81 12.51 16.66 12.46
C MET A 81 12.51 18.18 12.64
N VAL A 82 11.49 18.86 12.13
CA VAL A 82 11.30 20.32 12.37
C VAL A 82 11.20 20.60 13.86
N LYS A 83 10.39 19.84 14.59
CA LYS A 83 10.16 20.06 16.02
C LYS A 83 11.41 19.81 16.88
N THR A 84 12.24 18.83 16.52
CA THR A 84 13.49 18.57 17.24
C THR A 84 14.53 19.68 17.04
N ARG A 85 14.52 20.29 15.86
CA ARG A 85 15.49 21.33 15.48
C ARG A 85 15.04 22.72 15.94
N TYR A 86 13.76 22.99 15.81
CA TYR A 86 13.11 24.26 16.12
C TYR A 86 12.06 24.04 17.20
N THR A 87 12.53 23.95 18.44
CA THR A 87 11.68 23.56 19.59
C THR A 87 10.50 24.50 19.84
N LYS A 88 10.61 25.77 19.39
CA LYS A 88 9.52 26.75 19.49
C LYS A 88 8.54 26.70 18.32
N ALA A 89 8.84 25.94 17.27
CA ALA A 89 7.89 25.78 16.16
C ALA A 89 6.65 25.03 16.63
N ASP A 90 5.51 25.43 16.08
CA ASP A 90 4.23 24.75 16.32
C ASP A 90 3.75 24.09 15.02
N PRO A 91 4.14 22.83 14.77
CA PRO A 91 3.74 22.12 13.56
C PRO A 91 2.22 21.99 13.39
N ASN A 92 1.49 21.86 14.48
CA ASN A 92 0.03 21.73 14.44
C ASN A 92 -0.62 23.00 13.89
N HIS A 93 -0.17 24.16 14.37
CA HIS A 93 -0.65 25.44 13.86
C HIS A 93 -0.26 25.64 12.40
N MET A 94 0.99 25.34 12.05
CA MET A 94 1.48 25.47 10.68
C MET A 94 0.68 24.60 9.69
N ALA A 95 0.36 23.37 10.09
CA ALA A 95 -0.46 22.47 9.26
C ALA A 95 -1.92 22.95 9.14
N GLU A 96 -2.46 23.52 10.20
CA GLU A 96 -3.84 24.04 10.24
C GLU A 96 -4.00 25.26 9.32
N VAL A 97 -3.07 26.20 9.35
CA VAL A 97 -3.14 27.41 8.51
C VAL A 97 -2.74 27.15 7.06
N GLY A 98 -2.00 26.07 6.82
CA GLY A 98 -1.55 25.71 5.49
C GLY A 98 -0.34 26.53 4.99
N PRO A 99 0.01 26.34 3.70
CA PRO A 99 1.17 26.99 3.12
C PRO A 99 0.96 28.51 2.97
N MET A 100 1.92 29.26 3.45
CA MET A 100 1.81 30.72 3.50
C MET A 100 3.13 31.37 3.12
N GLY A 101 3.08 32.39 2.29
CA GLY A 101 4.23 33.18 1.90
C GLY A 101 4.60 34.24 2.96
N PRO A 102 5.72 34.95 2.77
CA PRO A 102 6.15 36.00 3.70
C PRO A 102 5.17 37.13 3.88
N ASP A 103 4.30 37.35 2.88
CA ASP A 103 3.24 38.39 2.91
C ASP A 103 1.97 37.92 3.62
N GLY A 104 1.96 36.73 4.19
CA GLY A 104 0.80 36.15 4.84
C GLY A 104 -0.26 35.59 3.90
N LYS A 105 -0.01 35.54 2.61
CA LYS A 105 -0.94 34.97 1.61
C LYS A 105 -0.63 33.51 1.35
N GLU A 106 -1.68 32.74 1.06
CA GLU A 106 -1.54 31.35 0.69
C GLU A 106 -0.74 31.19 -0.60
N ILE A 107 0.19 30.24 -0.62
CA ILE A 107 0.97 29.88 -1.80
C ILE A 107 0.92 28.37 -2.02
N PRO A 108 1.05 27.88 -3.27
CA PRO A 108 1.13 26.45 -3.51
C PRO A 108 2.45 25.89 -2.94
N VAL A 109 2.37 24.79 -2.21
CA VAL A 109 3.57 24.11 -1.67
C VAL A 109 4.50 23.63 -2.78
N SER A 110 3.96 23.40 -3.99
CA SER A 110 4.75 22.97 -5.14
C SER A 110 5.86 23.95 -5.53
N LEU A 111 5.75 25.22 -5.16
CA LEU A 111 6.80 26.21 -5.41
C LEU A 111 8.13 25.88 -4.71
N VAL A 112 8.08 25.13 -3.62
CA VAL A 112 9.27 24.75 -2.85
C VAL A 112 9.66 23.29 -2.96
N TYR A 113 8.97 22.49 -3.79
CA TYR A 113 9.24 21.06 -3.93
C TYR A 113 10.70 20.77 -4.26
N GLY A 114 11.31 21.52 -5.19
CA GLY A 114 12.70 21.32 -5.54
C GLY A 114 13.67 21.54 -4.38
N GLN A 115 13.31 22.42 -3.42
CA GLN A 115 14.13 22.72 -2.25
C GLN A 115 14.07 21.65 -1.18
N VAL A 116 13.00 20.85 -1.13
CA VAL A 116 12.79 19.83 -0.10
C VAL A 116 12.93 18.39 -0.61
N GLU A 117 13.21 18.21 -1.89
CA GLU A 117 13.26 16.89 -2.54
C GLU A 117 14.26 15.96 -1.86
N LEU A 118 15.47 16.45 -1.57
CA LEU A 118 16.48 15.63 -0.94
C LEU A 118 16.11 15.28 0.51
N ALA A 119 15.52 16.22 1.25
CA ALA A 119 15.03 15.96 2.60
C ALA A 119 13.92 14.91 2.60
N ALA A 120 13.01 14.96 1.62
CA ALA A 120 11.97 13.97 1.46
C ALA A 120 12.53 12.56 1.20
N LYS A 121 13.57 12.46 0.38
CA LYS A 121 14.25 11.18 0.11
C LYS A 121 14.91 10.61 1.37
N TYR A 122 15.53 11.44 2.19
CA TYR A 122 16.09 10.97 3.45
C TYR A 122 15.01 10.52 4.42
N SER A 123 13.92 11.25 4.54
CA SER A 123 12.83 10.92 5.45
C SER A 123 12.15 9.58 5.09
N GLN A 124 12.04 9.26 3.81
CA GLN A 124 11.39 8.01 3.38
C GLN A 124 12.13 6.76 3.81
N GLN A 125 13.46 6.84 4.01
CA GLN A 125 14.28 5.67 4.35
C GLN A 125 13.93 5.09 5.72
N ASP A 126 13.44 5.91 6.62
CA ASP A 126 13.14 5.51 7.99
C ASP A 126 11.66 5.25 8.24
N CYS A 127 10.83 5.28 7.20
CA CYS A 127 9.39 5.05 7.32
C CYS A 127 9.07 3.59 7.68
N LYS A 128 8.39 3.40 8.80
CA LYS A 128 7.89 2.11 9.28
C LYS A 128 6.36 2.16 9.26
N LEU A 129 5.77 1.56 8.24
CA LEU A 129 4.34 1.69 7.97
C LEU A 129 3.44 0.72 8.73
N ASP A 130 3.96 -0.43 9.13
CA ASP A 130 3.17 -1.55 9.64
C ASP A 130 2.26 -1.17 10.81
N ARG A 131 2.83 -0.59 11.85
CA ARG A 131 2.07 -0.20 13.05
C ARG A 131 1.10 0.93 12.78
N LEU A 132 1.50 1.87 11.95
CA LEU A 132 0.66 3.01 11.60
C LEU A 132 -0.51 2.58 10.74
N LEU A 133 -0.30 1.61 9.85
CA LEU A 133 -1.34 1.07 8.99
C LEU A 133 -2.46 0.41 9.80
N ASP A 134 -2.11 -0.38 10.80
CA ASP A 134 -3.10 -1.05 11.66
C ASP A 134 -3.92 -0.01 12.44
N GLY A 135 -3.29 1.00 13.01
CA GLY A 135 -3.99 2.08 13.71
C GLY A 135 -4.92 2.89 12.80
N ILE A 136 -4.51 3.14 11.56
CA ILE A 136 -5.36 3.83 10.58
C ILE A 136 -6.56 2.95 10.21
N GLU A 137 -6.38 1.65 10.07
CA GLU A 137 -7.50 0.74 9.80
C GLU A 137 -8.57 0.84 10.90
N GLU A 138 -8.17 0.91 12.16
CA GLU A 138 -9.11 1.11 13.27
C GLU A 138 -9.85 2.44 13.18
N GLU A 139 -9.16 3.54 12.85
CA GLU A 139 -9.77 4.87 12.70
C GLU A 139 -10.86 4.91 11.63
N TYR A 140 -10.71 4.15 10.56
CA TYR A 140 -11.58 4.19 9.39
C TYR A 140 -12.57 3.01 9.31
N THR A 141 -12.69 2.21 10.36
CA THR A 141 -13.58 1.04 10.37
C THR A 141 -15.06 1.43 10.25
N GLU A 142 -15.43 2.59 10.74
CA GLU A 142 -16.83 3.04 10.81
C GLU A 142 -17.24 3.98 9.66
N SER A 143 -16.31 4.39 8.82
CA SER A 143 -16.56 5.44 7.83
C SER A 143 -16.79 4.93 6.41
N ASP A 144 -16.81 3.63 6.19
CA ASP A 144 -17.01 3.05 4.84
C ASP A 144 -18.48 2.76 4.53
#